data_bc241fa96a73e84472d9d5e5064839e7
#
_entry.id   bc241fa96a73e84472d9d5e5064839e7
#
_cell.length_a   1.000
_cell.length_b   1.000
_cell.length_c   1.000
_cell.angle_alpha   90.00
_cell.angle_beta   90.00
_cell.angle_gamma   90.00
#
_symmetry.space_group_name_H-M   'P 1'
#
loop_
_entity.id
_entity.type
_entity.pdbx_description
1 polymer ?
#
loop_
_entity_poly.entity_id
_entity_poly.type
_entity_poly.pdbx_seq_one_letter_code
_entity_poly.pdbx_strand_id
1 'polypeptide(L)'
;MVNINTDYADYKCVNRHNGYTVGMNNDNIKFNELEKKIVDRFQIQLTNAKGLLIVFIIKDDTNIDFINHCMEKIGDIMPESSDIILGIEYENNRIIDEVQVNFLITGLENI
;
A
#
# COMPACT_ATOMS: atom_id res chain seq x y z
N MET A 1 -18.83 -10.33 4.10
CA MET A 1 -17.59 -9.72 3.57
C MET A 1 -16.67 -9.32 4.70
N VAL A 2 -15.40 -9.57 4.54
CA VAL A 2 -14.41 -9.15 5.54
C VAL A 2 -13.91 -7.76 5.17
N ASN A 3 -13.99 -6.86 6.11
CA ASN A 3 -13.44 -5.53 5.97
C ASN A 3 -12.19 -5.44 6.86
N ILE A 4 -11.02 -5.38 6.24
CA ILE A 4 -9.77 -5.29 6.94
C ILE A 4 -9.40 -3.83 7.08
N ASN A 5 -9.43 -3.33 8.31
CA ASN A 5 -9.11 -1.95 8.61
C ASN A 5 -7.79 -1.87 9.34
N THR A 6 -6.95 -0.94 8.92
CA THR A 6 -5.78 -0.56 9.70
C THR A 6 -6.23 0.35 10.85
N ASP A 7 -5.73 0.08 12.04
CA ASP A 7 -6.05 0.87 13.21
C ASP A 7 -4.83 1.65 13.72
N TYR A 8 -5.00 2.32 14.84
CA TYR A 8 -3.94 3.13 15.42
C TYR A 8 -2.71 2.30 15.81
N ALA A 9 -2.91 1.06 16.25
CA ALA A 9 -1.81 0.17 16.61
C ALA A 9 -0.98 -0.21 15.39
N ASP A 10 -1.63 -0.51 14.25
CA ASP A 10 -0.96 -0.80 12.99
C ASP A 10 -0.16 0.41 12.51
N TYR A 11 -0.74 1.59 12.58
CA TYR A 11 -0.05 2.82 12.22
C TYR A 11 1.19 3.04 13.09
N LYS A 12 1.08 2.83 14.40
CA LYS A 12 2.21 2.95 15.32
C LYS A 12 3.32 1.96 15.02
N CYS A 13 2.96 0.73 14.66
CA CYS A 13 3.93 -0.30 14.32
C CYS A 13 4.82 0.15 13.15
N VAL A 14 4.21 0.68 12.11
CA VAL A 14 4.93 1.16 10.92
C VAL A 14 5.65 2.47 11.20
N ASN A 15 5.01 3.40 11.87
CA ASN A 15 5.53 4.76 12.08
C ASN A 15 6.59 4.85 13.17
N ARG A 16 6.90 3.77 13.88
CA ARG A 16 7.95 3.75 14.91
C ARG A 16 9.37 3.88 14.34
N HIS A 17 9.52 3.66 13.04
CA HIS A 17 10.83 3.72 12.41
C HIS A 17 11.33 5.14 12.27
N ASN A 18 12.61 5.34 12.56
CA ASN A 18 13.27 6.63 12.36
C ASN A 18 13.50 6.87 10.87
N GLY A 19 13.63 8.15 10.52
CA GLY A 19 13.89 8.56 9.14
C GLY A 19 12.73 9.31 8.55
N TYR A 20 12.78 9.50 7.25
CA TYR A 20 11.76 10.25 6.53
C TYR A 20 10.55 9.37 6.22
N THR A 21 9.43 10.03 6.02
CA THR A 21 8.17 9.39 5.67
C THR A 21 7.65 9.99 4.36
N VAL A 22 7.20 9.13 3.47
CA VAL A 22 6.54 9.53 2.22
C VAL A 22 5.13 8.93 2.24
N GLY A 23 4.15 9.80 2.06
CA GLY A 23 2.75 9.39 1.99
C GLY A 23 2.15 9.69 0.63
N MET A 24 1.18 8.90 0.24
CA MET A 24 0.39 9.16 -0.95
C MET A 24 -1.07 8.78 -0.70
N ASN A 25 -1.95 9.67 -1.18
CA ASN A 25 -3.38 9.45 -1.16
C ASN A 25 -3.82 9.58 -2.61
N ASN A 26 -4.01 8.47 -3.30
CA ASN A 26 -4.28 8.49 -4.73
C ASN A 26 -5.63 7.86 -5.04
N ASP A 27 -6.43 8.59 -5.81
CA ASP A 27 -7.78 8.20 -6.18
C ASP A 27 -7.82 7.52 -7.54
N ASN A 28 -8.68 6.50 -7.67
CA ASN A 28 -9.14 5.97 -8.96
C ASN A 28 -8.01 5.54 -9.88
N ILE A 29 -7.13 4.70 -9.37
CA ILE A 29 -6.12 4.04 -10.18
C ILE A 29 -6.76 2.82 -10.85
N LYS A 30 -6.58 2.65 -12.14
CA LYS A 30 -7.04 1.45 -12.83
C LYS A 30 -6.17 0.26 -12.45
N PHE A 31 -6.77 -0.93 -12.38
CA PHE A 31 -6.06 -2.14 -11.94
C PHE A 31 -4.80 -2.41 -12.76
N ASN A 32 -4.87 -2.20 -14.08
CA ASN A 32 -3.72 -2.43 -14.95
C ASN A 32 -2.61 -1.39 -14.82
N GLU A 33 -2.85 -0.30 -14.09
CA GLU A 33 -1.87 0.76 -13.84
C GLU A 33 -1.31 0.71 -12.42
N LEU A 34 -1.83 -0.16 -11.57
CA LEU A 34 -1.52 -0.18 -10.15
C LEU A 34 -0.03 -0.39 -9.89
N GLU A 35 0.55 -1.41 -10.52
CA GLU A 35 1.95 -1.74 -10.37
C GLU A 35 2.85 -0.57 -10.80
N LYS A 36 2.56 0.01 -11.95
CA LYS A 36 3.32 1.13 -12.49
C LYS A 36 3.27 2.35 -11.58
N LYS A 37 2.10 2.68 -11.08
CA LYS A 37 1.90 3.89 -10.28
C LYS A 37 2.41 3.77 -8.84
N ILE A 38 2.54 2.56 -8.34
CA ILE A 38 3.01 2.33 -6.97
C ILE A 38 4.42 1.75 -6.97
N VAL A 39 4.61 0.60 -7.57
CA VAL A 39 5.88 -0.11 -7.49
C VAL A 39 6.96 0.62 -8.28
N ASP A 40 6.71 0.91 -9.53
CA ASP A 40 7.72 1.54 -10.40
C ASP A 40 8.03 2.97 -9.97
N ARG A 41 6.98 3.72 -9.63
CA ARG A 41 7.14 5.12 -9.23
C ARG A 41 7.89 5.29 -7.92
N PHE A 42 7.65 4.41 -6.95
CA PHE A 42 8.23 4.50 -5.62
C PHE A 42 9.29 3.43 -5.36
N GLN A 43 9.89 2.90 -6.41
CA GLN A 43 10.86 1.80 -6.29
C GLN A 43 12.03 2.15 -5.38
N ILE A 44 12.59 3.34 -5.51
CA ILE A 44 13.72 3.78 -4.68
C ILE A 44 13.32 3.83 -3.21
N GLN A 45 12.18 4.44 -2.93
CA GLN A 45 11.66 4.56 -1.57
C GLN A 45 11.36 3.20 -0.98
N LEU A 46 10.66 2.34 -1.72
CA LEU A 46 10.31 0.99 -1.24
C LEU A 46 11.55 0.14 -0.97
N THR A 47 12.56 0.23 -1.81
CA THR A 47 13.80 -0.52 -1.65
C THR A 47 14.54 -0.12 -0.36
N ASN A 48 14.39 1.12 0.08
CA ASN A 48 15.08 1.65 1.25
C ASN A 48 14.20 1.80 2.48
N ALA A 49 12.95 1.41 2.40
CA ALA A 49 11.98 1.58 3.48
C ALA A 49 12.19 0.58 4.61
N LYS A 50 11.80 0.97 5.81
CA LYS A 50 11.72 0.09 6.98
C LYS A 50 10.30 -0.30 7.32
N GLY A 51 9.33 0.42 6.78
CA GLY A 51 7.92 0.12 6.99
C GLY A 51 7.06 0.61 5.84
N LEU A 52 5.93 -0.05 5.66
CA LEU A 52 4.90 0.32 4.71
C LEU A 52 3.53 0.04 5.33
N LEU A 53 2.71 1.07 5.34
CA LEU A 53 1.28 0.93 5.59
C LEU A 53 0.57 1.22 4.29
N ILE A 54 -0.22 0.28 3.77
CA ILE A 54 -0.93 0.46 2.51
C ILE A 54 -2.37 -0.02 2.64
N VAL A 55 -3.30 0.81 2.19
CA VAL A 55 -4.73 0.50 2.23
C VAL A 55 -5.29 0.63 0.82
N PHE A 56 -5.96 -0.40 0.37
CA PHE A 56 -6.69 -0.42 -0.90
C PHE A 56 -8.18 -0.30 -0.61
N ILE A 57 -8.83 0.64 -1.28
CA ILE A 57 -10.28 0.85 -1.18
C ILE A 57 -10.89 0.47 -2.52
N ILE A 58 -11.72 -0.58 -2.50
CA ILE A 58 -12.25 -1.21 -3.71
C ILE A 58 -13.77 -1.38 -3.60
N LYS A 59 -14.39 -1.64 -4.74
CA LYS A 59 -15.80 -2.00 -4.78
C LYS A 59 -16.00 -3.39 -4.19
N ASP A 60 -17.15 -3.58 -3.54
CA ASP A 60 -17.58 -4.87 -3.03
C ASP A 60 -17.58 -5.93 -4.16
N ASP A 61 -17.24 -7.17 -3.81
CA ASP A 61 -17.14 -8.29 -4.74
C ASP A 61 -16.05 -8.19 -5.80
N THR A 62 -15.12 -7.25 -5.62
CA THR A 62 -13.97 -7.14 -6.52
C THR A 62 -13.00 -8.30 -6.30
N ASN A 63 -12.54 -8.90 -7.40
CA ASN A 63 -11.48 -9.90 -7.34
C ASN A 63 -10.17 -9.21 -6.94
N ILE A 64 -9.55 -9.66 -5.87
CA ILE A 64 -8.36 -9.03 -5.28
C ILE A 64 -7.03 -9.58 -5.82
N ASP A 65 -7.04 -10.38 -6.87
CA ASP A 65 -5.81 -10.94 -7.42
C ASP A 65 -4.81 -9.84 -7.82
N PHE A 66 -5.31 -8.72 -8.32
CA PHE A 66 -4.44 -7.59 -8.66
C PHE A 66 -3.75 -6.98 -7.43
N ILE A 67 -4.42 -6.96 -6.29
CA ILE A 67 -3.82 -6.50 -5.03
C ILE A 67 -2.73 -7.47 -4.59
N ASN A 68 -3.02 -8.76 -4.62
CA ASN A 68 -2.06 -9.79 -4.25
C ASN A 68 -0.82 -9.72 -5.13
N HIS A 69 -1.01 -9.52 -6.43
CA HIS A 69 0.10 -9.40 -7.38
C HIS A 69 0.94 -8.15 -7.09
N CYS A 70 0.31 -7.02 -6.82
CA CYS A 70 1.00 -5.78 -6.46
C CYS A 70 1.79 -5.95 -5.15
N MET A 71 1.19 -6.56 -4.13
CA MET A 71 1.85 -6.79 -2.84
C MET A 71 3.02 -7.77 -2.96
N GLU A 72 2.92 -8.75 -3.83
CA GLU A 72 4.00 -9.66 -4.13
C GLU A 72 5.22 -8.92 -4.70
N LYS A 73 4.99 -8.02 -5.64
CA LYS A 73 6.03 -7.17 -6.21
C LYS A 73 6.66 -6.26 -5.16
N ILE A 74 5.84 -5.66 -4.31
CA ILE A 74 6.31 -4.82 -3.21
C ILE A 74 7.19 -5.64 -2.26
N GLY A 75 6.76 -6.82 -1.89
CA GLY A 75 7.51 -7.71 -1.01
C GLY A 75 8.86 -8.13 -1.59
N ASP A 76 8.92 -8.27 -2.92
CA ASP A 76 10.17 -8.65 -3.59
C ASP A 76 11.24 -7.53 -3.53
N ILE A 77 10.82 -6.27 -3.48
CA ILE A 77 11.76 -5.15 -3.51
C ILE A 77 12.02 -4.53 -2.15
N MET A 78 11.12 -4.69 -1.19
CA MET A 78 11.33 -4.14 0.16
C MET A 78 12.32 -5.00 0.94
N PRO A 79 13.07 -4.39 1.88
CA PRO A 79 13.97 -5.16 2.74
C PRO A 79 13.22 -6.25 3.50
N GLU A 80 13.85 -7.40 3.67
CA GLU A 80 13.24 -8.56 4.32
C GLU A 80 12.80 -8.26 5.75
N SER A 81 13.51 -7.39 6.44
CA SER A 81 13.21 -7.01 7.82
C SER A 81 12.17 -5.90 7.95
N SER A 82 11.63 -5.42 6.84
CA SER A 82 10.65 -4.32 6.89
C SER A 82 9.30 -4.78 7.41
N ASP A 83 8.58 -3.85 8.05
CA ASP A 83 7.21 -4.06 8.50
C ASP A 83 6.25 -3.67 7.37
N ILE A 84 5.36 -4.57 6.98
CA ILE A 84 4.36 -4.31 5.94
C ILE A 84 2.98 -4.58 6.52
N ILE A 85 2.14 -3.55 6.52
CA ILE A 85 0.76 -3.63 7.00
C ILE A 85 -0.17 -3.36 5.82
N LEU A 86 -1.02 -4.32 5.50
CA LEU A 86 -1.99 -4.23 4.41
C LEU A 86 -3.40 -4.11 4.98
N GLY A 87 -4.15 -3.13 4.49
CA GLY A 87 -5.57 -2.99 4.75
C GLY A 87 -6.36 -3.03 3.44
N ILE A 88 -7.55 -3.60 3.50
CA ILE A 88 -8.49 -3.61 2.39
C ILE A 88 -9.83 -3.12 2.91
N GLU A 89 -10.36 -2.08 2.30
CA GLU A 89 -11.67 -1.52 2.62
C GLU A 89 -12.58 -1.62 1.41
N TYR A 90 -13.87 -1.73 1.65
CA TYR A 90 -14.87 -1.90 0.59
C TYR A 90 -15.84 -0.74 0.58
N GLU A 91 -16.08 -0.19 -0.61
CA GLU A 91 -17.07 0.86 -0.82
C GLU A 91 -17.94 0.50 -2.03
N ASN A 92 -19.25 0.38 -1.83
CA ASN A 92 -20.18 -0.10 -2.85
C ASN A 92 -20.37 0.85 -4.03
N ASN A 93 -20.10 2.13 -3.84
CA ASN A 93 -20.30 3.15 -4.87
C ASN A 93 -19.06 3.38 -5.75
N ARG A 94 -18.02 2.58 -5.59
CA ARG A 94 -16.81 2.71 -6.40
C ARG A 94 -16.97 2.01 -7.75
N ILE A 95 -16.12 2.40 -8.71
CA ILE A 95 -16.04 1.77 -10.03
C ILE A 95 -15.27 0.45 -9.91
N ILE A 96 -15.79 -0.62 -10.51
CA ILE A 96 -15.29 -1.98 -10.28
C ILE A 96 -13.85 -2.22 -10.75
N ASP A 97 -13.38 -1.51 -11.75
CA ASP A 97 -12.02 -1.68 -12.29
C ASP A 97 -11.05 -0.61 -11.80
N GLU A 98 -11.44 0.14 -10.79
CA GLU A 98 -10.61 1.19 -10.19
C GLU A 98 -10.44 0.97 -8.69
N VAL A 99 -9.32 1.46 -8.17
CA VAL A 99 -8.98 1.35 -6.76
C VAL A 99 -8.44 2.67 -6.24
N GLN A 100 -8.80 3.01 -5.02
CA GLN A 100 -8.14 4.08 -4.30
C GLN A 100 -7.03 3.46 -3.44
N VAL A 101 -5.86 4.05 -3.46
CA VAL A 101 -4.71 3.55 -2.70
C VAL A 101 -4.18 4.66 -1.81
N ASN A 102 -4.11 4.37 -0.53
CA ASN A 102 -3.48 5.25 0.45
C ASN A 102 -2.30 4.51 1.05
N PHE A 103 -1.12 5.12 1.07
CA PHE A 103 0.02 4.47 1.69
C PHE A 103 0.96 5.44 2.38
N LEU A 104 1.73 4.88 3.29
CA LEU A 104 2.75 5.56 4.06
C LEU A 104 4.01 4.69 4.06
N ILE A 105 5.08 5.20 3.49
CA ILE A 105 6.39 4.54 3.48
C ILE A 105 7.23 5.22 4.55
N THR A 106 7.79 4.45 5.47
CA THR A 106 8.49 4.98 6.63
C THR A 106 9.93 4.49 6.73
N GLY A 107 10.71 5.16 7.56
CA GLY A 107 12.07 4.75 7.84
C GLY A 107 13.05 5.03 6.73
N LEU A 108 12.76 6.02 5.87
CA LEU A 108 13.63 6.40 4.77
C LEU A 108 14.81 7.20 5.29
N GLU A 109 15.99 6.81 4.87
CA GLU A 109 17.20 7.60 5.10
C GLU A 109 17.41 8.55 3.93
N ASN A 110 18.44 9.38 3.99
CA ASN A 110 18.76 10.32 2.93
C ASN A 110 18.95 9.58 1.60
N ILE A 111 18.02 9.80 0.70
CA ILE A 111 18.01 9.17 -0.61
C ILE A 111 18.15 10.26 -1.66
#